data_3752cbe4ee9133bec65d4f17c281596a
#
_entry.id   3752cbe4ee9133bec65d4f17c281596a
#
_cell.length_a   1.000
_cell.length_b   1.000
_cell.length_c   1.000
_cell.angle_alpha   90.00
_cell.angle_beta   90.00
_cell.angle_gamma   90.00
#
_symmetry.space_group_name_H-M   'P 1'
#
loop_
_entity.id
_entity.type
_entity.pdbx_description
1 polymer ?
#
loop_
_entity_poly.entity_id
_entity_poly.type
_entity_poly.pdbx_seq_one_letter_code
_entity_poly.pdbx_strand_id
1 'polypeptide(L)'
;VGTRISYNLYKKFGNNKLRENTFAINFKGSAGQSFGAFGVKGLKLILKGDANDYVAKGLSGASIVIKLRDESNLISNENTIIGNTVLYGATSGYLFAAGQAGERFAVRNSGATAVIEGCDSNGCEYMTGGSIVILGEVGDNFGAGMTGGMAFIYDPKSQFAKKANPETIVWQTPETEYWNCLLYTSPSPRDCLLSR
;
A
#
# COMPACT_ATOMS: atom_id res chain seq x y z
N VAL A 1 -8.53 -11.63 8.79
CA VAL A 1 -7.31 -11.83 9.60
C VAL A 1 -6.68 -10.48 9.87
N GLY A 2 -6.08 -10.30 11.05
CA GLY A 2 -5.42 -9.06 11.45
C GLY A 2 -6.19 -8.28 12.53
N THR A 3 -7.45 -7.93 12.31
CA THR A 3 -8.26 -7.14 13.23
C THR A 3 -8.35 -7.73 14.65
N ARG A 4 -8.64 -9.03 14.76
CA ARG A 4 -8.75 -9.71 16.07
C ARG A 4 -7.39 -9.79 16.77
N ILE A 5 -6.33 -10.01 16.01
CA ILE A 5 -4.96 -10.02 16.55
C ILE A 5 -4.61 -8.62 17.05
N SER A 6 -4.87 -7.60 16.25
CA SER A 6 -4.64 -6.20 16.59
C SER A 6 -5.39 -5.77 17.87
N TYR A 7 -6.64 -6.17 17.99
CA TYR A 7 -7.42 -5.93 19.22
C TYR A 7 -6.76 -6.56 20.45
N ASN A 8 -6.34 -7.81 20.36
CA ASN A 8 -5.69 -8.50 21.48
C ASN A 8 -4.34 -7.86 21.85
N LEU A 9 -3.54 -7.47 20.83
CA LEU A 9 -2.28 -6.75 21.04
C LEU A 9 -2.51 -5.41 21.72
N TYR A 10 -3.48 -4.63 21.22
CA TYR A 10 -3.85 -3.35 21.80
C TYR A 10 -4.31 -3.51 23.26
N LYS A 11 -5.19 -4.47 23.52
CA LYS A 11 -5.70 -4.75 24.88
C LYS A 11 -4.58 -5.13 25.84
N LYS A 12 -3.60 -5.90 25.38
CA LYS A 12 -2.50 -6.41 26.24
C LYS A 12 -1.38 -5.38 26.45
N PHE A 13 -1.02 -4.63 25.41
CA PHE A 13 0.18 -3.78 25.41
C PHE A 13 -0.14 -2.27 25.33
N GLY A 14 -1.39 -1.89 25.03
CA GLY A 14 -1.78 -0.50 24.78
C GLY A 14 -1.24 0.06 23.47
N ASN A 15 -1.46 1.36 23.28
CA ASN A 15 -1.06 2.05 22.06
C ASN A 15 0.46 2.33 22.05
N ASN A 16 1.11 2.10 20.92
CA ASN A 16 2.52 2.45 20.65
C ASN A 16 3.61 1.86 21.58
N LYS A 17 3.29 0.90 22.42
CA LYS A 17 4.28 0.26 23.32
C LYS A 17 5.14 -0.79 22.64
N LEU A 18 4.67 -1.34 21.52
CA LEU A 18 5.40 -2.36 20.77
C LEU A 18 6.36 -1.70 19.76
N ARG A 19 7.54 -2.29 19.61
CA ARG A 19 8.43 -1.96 18.49
C ARG A 19 7.83 -2.48 17.19
N GLU A 20 8.19 -1.86 16.08
CA GLU A 20 7.77 -2.34 14.76
C GLU A 20 8.16 -3.81 14.57
N ASN A 21 7.28 -4.55 13.87
CA ASN A 21 7.51 -5.96 13.53
C ASN A 21 7.82 -6.91 14.71
N THR A 22 7.37 -6.58 15.92
CA THR A 22 7.54 -7.45 17.11
C THR A 22 6.90 -8.83 16.89
N PHE A 23 5.74 -8.87 16.23
CA PHE A 23 5.02 -10.09 15.88
C PHE A 23 4.90 -10.21 14.37
N ALA A 24 5.59 -11.18 13.79
CA ALA A 24 5.51 -11.49 12.37
C ALA A 24 4.71 -12.78 12.15
N ILE A 25 3.71 -12.74 11.27
CA ILE A 25 2.86 -13.88 10.95
C ILE A 25 2.87 -14.09 9.43
N ASN A 26 3.23 -15.30 9.03
CA ASN A 26 3.26 -15.70 7.63
C ASN A 26 2.00 -16.48 7.25
N PHE A 27 1.43 -16.12 6.11
CA PHE A 27 0.28 -16.79 5.50
C PHE A 27 0.64 -17.26 4.10
N LYS A 28 0.03 -18.35 3.66
CA LYS A 28 0.16 -18.87 2.29
C LYS A 28 -1.23 -19.18 1.75
N GLY A 29 -1.52 -18.70 0.54
CA GLY A 29 -2.79 -18.90 -0.15
C GLY A 29 -3.55 -17.59 -0.35
N SER A 30 -4.83 -17.68 -0.70
CA SER A 30 -5.70 -16.54 -0.94
C SER A 30 -6.33 -16.03 0.35
N ALA A 31 -6.17 -14.76 0.66
CA ALA A 31 -6.85 -14.11 1.76
C ALA A 31 -8.19 -13.51 1.26
N GLY A 32 -9.22 -13.63 2.08
CA GLY A 32 -10.50 -12.97 1.81
C GLY A 32 -10.44 -11.45 2.03
N GLN A 33 -11.62 -10.83 2.11
CA GLN A 33 -11.76 -9.40 2.33
C GLN A 33 -11.14 -8.93 3.66
N SER A 34 -10.69 -7.68 3.68
CA SER A 34 -10.20 -6.97 4.88
C SER A 34 -8.99 -7.64 5.53
N PHE A 35 -8.10 -8.25 4.72
CA PHE A 35 -6.83 -8.76 5.25
C PHE A 35 -6.01 -7.62 5.86
N GLY A 36 -5.59 -7.80 7.11
CA GLY A 36 -4.81 -6.79 7.84
C GLY A 36 -5.57 -5.53 8.25
N ALA A 37 -6.91 -5.50 8.11
CA ALA A 37 -7.70 -4.34 8.50
C ALA A 37 -7.49 -4.00 10.00
N PHE A 38 -7.36 -2.69 10.27
CA PHE A 38 -7.10 -2.13 11.61
C PHE A 38 -5.83 -2.67 12.27
N GLY A 39 -4.83 -3.03 11.44
CA GLY A 39 -3.54 -3.53 11.90
C GLY A 39 -2.81 -2.48 12.74
N VAL A 40 -2.41 -2.84 13.98
CA VAL A 40 -1.74 -1.93 14.93
C VAL A 40 -0.22 -2.09 14.89
N LYS A 41 0.48 -1.09 15.39
CA LYS A 41 1.95 -1.10 15.51
C LYS A 41 2.45 -2.36 16.24
N GLY A 42 3.57 -2.89 15.80
CA GLY A 42 4.16 -4.13 16.31
C GLY A 42 3.74 -5.39 15.57
N LEU A 43 2.72 -5.33 14.70
CA LEU A 43 2.26 -6.46 13.89
C LEU A 43 2.83 -6.38 12.46
N LYS A 44 3.42 -7.48 11.99
CA LYS A 44 3.79 -7.69 10.59
C LYS A 44 3.01 -8.90 10.05
N LEU A 45 2.28 -8.71 8.98
CA LEU A 45 1.57 -9.77 8.26
C LEU A 45 2.23 -9.97 6.90
N ILE A 46 2.60 -11.19 6.58
CA ILE A 46 3.23 -11.54 5.32
C ILE A 46 2.34 -12.58 4.63
N LEU A 47 1.83 -12.26 3.46
CA LEU A 47 1.00 -13.14 2.65
C LEU A 47 1.74 -13.54 1.38
N LYS A 48 2.01 -14.83 1.21
CA LYS A 48 2.41 -15.42 -0.06
C LYS A 48 1.16 -15.91 -0.79
N GLY A 49 0.64 -15.07 -1.69
CA GLY A 49 -0.60 -15.30 -2.42
C GLY A 49 -1.26 -14.01 -2.85
N ASP A 50 -2.57 -13.97 -2.77
CA ASP A 50 -3.41 -12.86 -3.17
C ASP A 50 -4.43 -12.52 -2.07
N ALA A 51 -5.01 -11.34 -2.12
CA ALA A 51 -6.05 -10.91 -1.18
C ALA A 51 -7.17 -10.18 -1.92
N ASN A 52 -8.37 -10.25 -1.37
CA ASN A 52 -9.55 -9.60 -1.92
C ASN A 52 -9.61 -8.12 -1.48
N ASP A 53 -10.79 -7.50 -1.51
CA ASP A 53 -11.00 -6.07 -1.25
C ASP A 53 -10.67 -5.67 0.19
N TYR A 54 -10.48 -4.35 0.39
CA TYR A 54 -10.27 -3.70 1.69
C TYR A 54 -9.02 -4.18 2.45
N VAL A 55 -7.99 -4.62 1.75
CA VAL A 55 -6.69 -4.90 2.39
C VAL A 55 -6.21 -3.65 3.13
N ALA A 56 -5.72 -3.84 4.36
CA ALA A 56 -5.20 -2.76 5.19
C ALA A 56 -6.20 -1.61 5.48
N LYS A 57 -7.51 -1.85 5.37
CA LYS A 57 -8.53 -0.87 5.75
C LYS A 57 -8.30 -0.38 7.18
N GLY A 58 -8.24 0.95 7.37
CA GLY A 58 -8.01 1.53 8.68
C GLY A 58 -6.68 1.12 9.33
N LEU A 59 -5.65 0.85 8.53
CA LEU A 59 -4.33 0.48 9.02
C LEU A 59 -3.82 1.52 10.03
N SER A 60 -3.31 1.07 11.15
CA SER A 60 -2.93 1.91 12.29
C SER A 60 -1.56 1.52 12.86
N GLY A 61 -0.57 1.36 11.97
CA GLY A 61 0.84 1.14 12.33
C GLY A 61 1.40 -0.25 12.05
N ALA A 62 0.61 -1.22 11.58
CA ALA A 62 1.15 -2.52 11.17
C ALA A 62 1.90 -2.43 9.84
N SER A 63 2.74 -3.45 9.60
CA SER A 63 3.37 -3.70 8.30
C SER A 63 2.68 -4.86 7.60
N ILE A 64 2.25 -4.69 6.36
CA ILE A 64 1.62 -5.72 5.55
C ILE A 64 2.45 -5.92 4.28
N VAL A 65 2.80 -7.16 4.01
CA VAL A 65 3.55 -7.54 2.81
C VAL A 65 2.77 -8.61 2.07
N ILE A 66 2.49 -8.39 0.78
CA ILE A 66 1.79 -9.33 -0.08
C ILE A 66 2.63 -9.56 -1.32
N LYS A 67 2.89 -10.81 -1.65
CA LYS A 67 3.56 -11.20 -2.88
C LYS A 67 2.99 -12.51 -3.40
N LEU A 68 3.09 -12.74 -4.69
CA LEU A 68 2.73 -14.03 -5.28
C LEU A 68 3.50 -15.18 -4.62
N ARG A 69 2.92 -16.37 -4.69
CA ARG A 69 3.61 -17.61 -4.28
C ARG A 69 4.78 -17.86 -5.21
N ASP A 70 5.83 -18.46 -4.66
CA ASP A 70 7.05 -18.76 -5.41
C ASP A 70 6.77 -19.75 -6.58
N GLU A 71 5.70 -20.56 -6.45
CA GLU A 71 5.24 -21.51 -7.48
C GLU A 71 4.26 -20.90 -8.49
N SER A 72 3.94 -19.61 -8.39
CA SER A 72 2.99 -18.93 -9.30
C SER A 72 3.63 -18.67 -10.66
N ASN A 73 2.89 -18.95 -11.73
CA ASN A 73 3.28 -18.61 -13.09
C ASN A 73 2.88 -17.16 -13.48
N LEU A 74 2.23 -16.41 -12.58
CA LEU A 74 1.81 -15.04 -12.82
C LEU A 74 3.02 -14.09 -12.74
N ILE A 75 3.03 -13.12 -13.65
CA ILE A 75 4.00 -12.01 -13.62
C ILE A 75 3.40 -10.92 -12.72
N SER A 76 4.05 -10.61 -11.61
CA SER A 76 3.47 -9.80 -10.53
C SER A 76 3.03 -8.40 -10.98
N ASN A 77 3.85 -7.70 -11.74
CA ASN A 77 3.57 -6.35 -12.23
C ASN A 77 2.52 -6.29 -13.36
N GLU A 78 2.06 -7.42 -13.86
CA GLU A 78 1.01 -7.54 -14.87
C GLU A 78 -0.31 -8.04 -14.30
N ASN A 79 -0.34 -8.39 -13.03
CA ASN A 79 -1.50 -9.01 -12.40
C ASN A 79 -1.93 -8.28 -11.13
N THR A 80 -3.25 -8.13 -10.98
CA THR A 80 -3.88 -7.62 -9.75
C THR A 80 -3.86 -8.71 -8.69
N ILE A 81 -3.14 -8.47 -7.59
CA ILE A 81 -3.00 -9.42 -6.49
C ILE A 81 -3.70 -8.97 -5.20
N ILE A 82 -4.14 -7.72 -5.15
CA ILE A 82 -4.98 -7.17 -4.08
C ILE A 82 -6.17 -6.47 -4.71
N GLY A 83 -7.35 -6.67 -4.13
CA GLY A 83 -8.61 -6.15 -4.68
C GLY A 83 -8.77 -4.65 -4.57
N ASN A 84 -10.03 -4.20 -4.48
CA ASN A 84 -10.41 -2.80 -4.49
C ASN A 84 -10.31 -2.15 -3.10
N THR A 85 -10.25 -0.82 -3.07
CA THR A 85 -10.40 -0.01 -1.85
C THR A 85 -9.36 -0.35 -0.77
N VAL A 86 -8.16 -0.66 -1.22
CA VAL A 86 -7.01 -0.97 -0.36
C VAL A 86 -6.58 0.28 0.40
N LEU A 87 -6.14 0.16 1.67
CA LEU A 87 -5.73 1.26 2.56
C LEU A 87 -6.85 2.27 2.88
N TYR A 88 -8.11 1.93 2.66
CA TYR A 88 -9.22 2.83 2.97
C TYR A 88 -9.13 3.39 4.39
N GLY A 89 -8.96 4.72 4.50
CA GLY A 89 -8.90 5.40 5.78
C GLY A 89 -7.72 4.99 6.66
N ALA A 90 -6.62 4.50 6.08
CA ALA A 90 -5.41 4.17 6.82
C ALA A 90 -4.76 5.43 7.40
N THR A 91 -4.30 5.36 8.64
CA THR A 91 -3.73 6.50 9.39
C THR A 91 -2.23 6.40 9.60
N SER A 92 -1.68 5.19 9.56
CA SER A 92 -0.24 4.93 9.68
C SER A 92 0.07 3.47 9.35
N GLY A 93 1.36 3.15 9.18
CA GLY A 93 1.83 1.81 8.87
C GLY A 93 2.29 1.67 7.42
N TYR A 94 2.57 0.44 7.04
CA TYR A 94 3.21 0.13 5.76
C TYR A 94 2.45 -0.96 5.01
N LEU A 95 2.28 -0.77 3.71
CA LEU A 95 1.80 -1.79 2.78
C LEU A 95 2.77 -1.95 1.62
N PHE A 96 3.26 -3.16 1.41
CA PHE A 96 4.10 -3.53 0.27
C PHE A 96 3.43 -4.67 -0.49
N ALA A 97 3.03 -4.43 -1.74
CA ALA A 97 2.45 -5.44 -2.60
C ALA A 97 3.24 -5.59 -3.89
N ALA A 98 3.87 -6.75 -4.06
CA ALA A 98 4.52 -7.12 -5.32
C ALA A 98 3.44 -7.59 -6.30
N GLY A 99 2.79 -6.64 -6.95
CA GLY A 99 1.69 -6.75 -7.89
C GLY A 99 0.81 -5.52 -7.90
N GLN A 100 -0.23 -5.57 -8.72
CA GLN A 100 -1.17 -4.45 -8.87
C GLN A 100 -2.30 -4.51 -7.83
N ALA A 101 -2.88 -3.35 -7.56
CA ALA A 101 -4.11 -3.18 -6.80
C ALA A 101 -5.30 -2.92 -7.75
N GLY A 102 -6.50 -3.24 -7.32
CA GLY A 102 -7.74 -2.85 -8.00
C GLY A 102 -8.05 -1.36 -7.87
N GLU A 103 -9.32 -1.00 -8.10
CA GLU A 103 -9.81 0.37 -8.04
C GLU A 103 -9.72 0.97 -6.63
N ARG A 104 -9.62 2.31 -6.57
CA ARG A 104 -9.67 3.11 -5.34
C ARG A 104 -8.56 2.73 -4.34
N PHE A 105 -7.38 2.43 -4.86
CA PHE A 105 -6.20 2.23 -4.03
C PHE A 105 -5.86 3.50 -3.24
N ALA A 106 -5.53 3.36 -1.95
CA ALA A 106 -5.19 4.44 -1.02
C ALA A 106 -6.28 5.52 -0.85
N VAL A 107 -7.57 5.19 -1.16
CA VAL A 107 -8.69 6.09 -0.92
C VAL A 107 -8.75 6.52 0.55
N ARG A 108 -8.82 7.85 0.77
CA ARG A 108 -8.82 8.45 2.12
C ARG A 108 -7.65 8.01 3.01
N ASN A 109 -6.51 7.63 2.41
CA ASN A 109 -5.29 7.43 3.18
C ASN A 109 -4.86 8.77 3.82
N SER A 110 -4.53 8.77 5.10
CA SER A 110 -4.14 9.97 5.83
C SER A 110 -2.74 9.89 6.46
N GLY A 111 -2.01 8.77 6.31
CA GLY A 111 -0.67 8.68 6.91
C GLY A 111 0.08 7.38 6.69
N ALA A 112 -0.53 6.38 6.05
CA ALA A 112 0.17 5.15 5.72
C ALA A 112 1.10 5.34 4.51
N THR A 113 2.18 4.56 4.48
CA THR A 113 3.11 4.46 3.36
C THR A 113 2.86 3.16 2.60
N ALA A 114 2.81 3.21 1.28
CA ALA A 114 2.68 2.02 0.46
C ALA A 114 3.52 2.04 -0.80
N VAL A 115 3.93 0.83 -1.21
CA VAL A 115 4.59 0.58 -2.51
C VAL A 115 3.88 -0.56 -3.21
N ILE A 116 3.43 -0.32 -4.45
CA ILE A 116 2.74 -1.29 -5.30
C ILE A 116 3.27 -1.23 -6.74
N GLU A 117 2.90 -2.21 -7.57
CA GLU A 117 3.36 -2.30 -8.96
C GLU A 117 2.33 -1.80 -9.99
N GLY A 118 1.23 -1.21 -9.56
CA GLY A 118 0.19 -0.61 -10.40
C GLY A 118 -1.14 -0.52 -9.66
N CYS A 119 -2.06 0.30 -10.15
CA CYS A 119 -3.44 0.33 -9.64
C CYS A 119 -4.43 0.71 -10.74
N ASP A 120 -5.68 0.35 -10.54
CA ASP A 120 -6.78 0.74 -11.41
C ASP A 120 -7.30 2.16 -11.08
N SER A 121 -8.47 2.52 -11.58
CA SER A 121 -9.05 3.87 -11.53
C SER A 121 -9.26 4.39 -10.10
N ASN A 122 -9.30 5.71 -9.95
CA ASN A 122 -9.51 6.43 -8.70
C ASN A 122 -8.45 6.17 -7.61
N GLY A 123 -7.21 5.86 -8.01
CA GLY A 123 -6.09 5.76 -7.05
C GLY A 123 -5.89 7.07 -6.30
N CYS A 124 -5.59 7.01 -5.00
CA CYS A 124 -5.38 8.16 -4.09
C CYS A 124 -6.58 9.12 -3.97
N GLU A 125 -7.80 8.66 -4.30
CA GLU A 125 -9.02 9.46 -4.19
C GLU A 125 -9.23 9.93 -2.74
N TYR A 126 -9.43 11.25 -2.55
CA TYR A 126 -9.58 11.88 -1.22
C TYR A 126 -8.43 11.59 -0.24
N MET A 127 -7.24 11.30 -0.71
CA MET A 127 -6.06 11.14 0.15
C MET A 127 -5.71 12.47 0.82
N THR A 128 -5.40 12.43 2.12
CA THR A 128 -5.08 13.61 2.93
C THR A 128 -3.67 13.59 3.52
N GLY A 129 -2.95 12.47 3.41
CA GLY A 129 -1.59 12.33 3.94
C GLY A 129 -0.99 10.97 3.63
N GLY A 130 0.27 10.79 3.99
CA GLY A 130 1.04 9.58 3.73
C GLY A 130 1.85 9.63 2.43
N SER A 131 2.54 8.54 2.12
CA SER A 131 3.42 8.43 0.95
C SER A 131 3.09 7.18 0.15
N ILE A 132 2.78 7.35 -1.12
CA ILE A 132 2.42 6.27 -2.04
C ILE A 132 3.46 6.19 -3.15
N VAL A 133 3.94 5.00 -3.44
CA VAL A 133 4.83 4.74 -4.60
C VAL A 133 4.17 3.69 -5.49
N ILE A 134 3.99 3.99 -6.76
CA ILE A 134 3.42 3.10 -7.77
C ILE A 134 4.45 2.89 -8.86
N LEU A 135 4.93 1.65 -8.97
CA LEU A 135 6.01 1.26 -9.87
C LEU A 135 5.50 0.82 -11.27
N GLY A 136 4.29 1.22 -11.62
CA GLY A 136 3.65 0.87 -12.89
C GLY A 136 2.49 1.78 -13.23
N GLU A 137 1.60 1.29 -14.09
CA GLU A 137 0.50 2.08 -14.62
C GLU A 137 -0.57 2.37 -13.55
N VAL A 138 -1.24 3.50 -13.71
CA VAL A 138 -2.42 3.89 -12.92
C VAL A 138 -3.64 4.00 -13.84
N GLY A 139 -4.83 3.75 -13.28
CA GLY A 139 -6.09 3.95 -13.99
C GLY A 139 -6.53 5.42 -14.05
N ASP A 140 -7.73 5.64 -14.54
CA ASP A 140 -8.29 6.98 -14.77
C ASP A 140 -8.65 7.69 -13.45
N ASN A 141 -8.77 9.02 -13.51
CA ASN A 141 -9.21 9.87 -12.42
C ASN A 141 -8.33 9.76 -11.15
N PHE A 142 -7.02 9.56 -11.34
CA PHE A 142 -6.07 9.47 -10.23
C PHE A 142 -6.00 10.77 -9.44
N GLY A 143 -6.01 10.68 -8.12
CA GLY A 143 -5.88 11.81 -7.21
C GLY A 143 -7.14 12.67 -7.06
N ALA A 144 -8.30 12.20 -7.51
CA ALA A 144 -9.57 12.94 -7.39
C ALA A 144 -9.84 13.33 -5.93
N GLY A 145 -10.04 14.64 -5.67
CA GLY A 145 -10.28 15.15 -4.33
C GLY A 145 -9.10 15.00 -3.35
N MET A 146 -7.90 14.68 -3.83
CA MET A 146 -6.70 14.61 -2.99
C MET A 146 -6.34 15.99 -2.44
N THR A 147 -6.14 16.10 -1.14
CA THR A 147 -5.83 17.36 -0.46
C THR A 147 -4.49 17.36 0.27
N GLY A 148 -3.81 16.22 0.33
CA GLY A 148 -2.50 16.11 0.98
C GLY A 148 -1.87 14.75 0.79
N GLY A 149 -0.62 14.63 1.24
CA GLY A 149 0.21 13.46 1.01
C GLY A 149 1.01 13.56 -0.29
N MET A 150 1.78 12.51 -0.58
CA MET A 150 2.64 12.42 -1.76
C MET A 150 2.39 11.10 -2.49
N ALA A 151 2.28 11.17 -3.81
CA ALA A 151 2.24 10.00 -4.67
C ALA A 151 3.35 10.09 -5.72
N PHE A 152 4.16 9.05 -5.81
CA PHE A 152 5.25 8.91 -6.78
C PHE A 152 4.88 7.83 -7.78
N ILE A 153 4.80 8.19 -9.05
CA ILE A 153 4.37 7.31 -10.14
C ILE A 153 5.54 7.09 -11.08
N TYR A 154 5.89 5.83 -11.32
CA TYR A 154 6.82 5.47 -12.38
C TYR A 154 6.08 5.43 -13.71
N ASP A 155 6.28 6.44 -14.54
CA ASP A 155 5.58 6.64 -15.82
C ASP A 155 6.55 6.75 -17.00
N PRO A 156 7.19 5.65 -17.42
CA PRO A 156 8.14 5.66 -18.53
C PRO A 156 7.51 5.99 -19.89
N LYS A 157 6.18 5.87 -19.99
CA LYS A 157 5.43 6.12 -21.24
C LYS A 157 4.83 7.53 -21.28
N SER A 158 5.01 8.36 -20.24
CA SER A 158 4.43 9.71 -20.12
C SER A 158 2.91 9.73 -20.34
N GLN A 159 2.19 8.77 -19.75
CA GLN A 159 0.74 8.65 -19.84
C GLN A 159 0.01 9.21 -18.62
N PHE A 160 0.72 9.49 -17.53
CA PHE A 160 0.12 9.92 -16.26
C PHE A 160 -0.76 11.17 -16.42
N ALA A 161 -0.33 12.14 -17.23
CA ALA A 161 -1.11 13.37 -17.46
C ALA A 161 -2.53 13.13 -18.02
N LYS A 162 -2.76 12.01 -18.72
CA LYS A 162 -4.08 11.62 -19.23
C LYS A 162 -4.95 10.93 -18.17
N LYS A 163 -4.33 10.41 -17.14
CA LYS A 163 -4.94 9.62 -16.06
C LYS A 163 -5.22 10.42 -14.81
N ALA A 164 -4.39 11.44 -14.56
CA ALA A 164 -4.49 12.32 -13.41
C ALA A 164 -5.76 13.17 -13.45
N ASN A 165 -6.35 13.43 -12.27
CA ASN A 165 -7.42 14.42 -12.16
C ASN A 165 -6.82 15.83 -12.10
N PRO A 166 -6.96 16.66 -13.16
CA PRO A 166 -6.27 17.96 -13.23
C PRO A 166 -6.86 19.02 -12.32
N GLU A 167 -8.06 18.80 -11.77
CA GLU A 167 -8.74 19.78 -10.92
C GLU A 167 -8.23 19.77 -9.49
N THR A 168 -7.63 18.65 -9.05
CA THR A 168 -7.33 18.43 -7.63
C THR A 168 -5.87 18.16 -7.32
N ILE A 169 -5.05 17.79 -8.31
CA ILE A 169 -3.62 17.53 -8.11
C ILE A 169 -2.75 18.33 -9.06
N VAL A 170 -1.55 18.67 -8.57
CA VAL A 170 -0.45 19.20 -9.36
C VAL A 170 0.68 18.16 -9.33
N TRP A 171 1.28 17.89 -10.48
CA TRP A 171 2.39 16.94 -10.58
C TRP A 171 3.57 17.55 -11.32
N GLN A 172 4.74 17.06 -10.99
CA GLN A 172 6.00 17.44 -11.62
C GLN A 172 6.99 16.28 -11.55
N THR A 173 8.00 16.29 -12.40
CA THR A 173 9.13 15.38 -12.28
C THR A 173 9.93 15.69 -11.02
N PRO A 174 10.32 14.69 -10.19
CA PRO A 174 11.16 14.93 -9.01
C PRO A 174 12.53 15.47 -9.45
N GLU A 175 12.82 16.74 -9.14
CA GLU A 175 14.07 17.41 -9.55
C GLU A 175 15.08 17.52 -8.41
N THR A 176 14.68 17.26 -7.16
CA THR A 176 15.56 17.43 -6.01
C THR A 176 16.22 16.14 -5.57
N GLU A 177 17.48 16.24 -5.14
CA GLU A 177 18.24 15.12 -4.57
C GLU A 177 17.52 14.45 -3.40
N TYR A 178 16.77 15.20 -2.60
CA TYR A 178 15.97 14.70 -1.49
C TYR A 178 14.88 13.70 -1.95
N TRP A 179 14.12 14.03 -2.97
CA TRP A 179 13.06 13.15 -3.49
C TRP A 179 13.63 11.92 -4.19
N ASN A 180 14.73 12.09 -4.91
CA ASN A 180 15.46 10.98 -5.50
C ASN A 180 15.97 10.02 -4.42
N CYS A 181 16.57 10.54 -3.34
CA CYS A 181 17.03 9.74 -2.21
C CYS A 181 15.87 8.97 -1.56
N LEU A 182 14.72 9.58 -1.38
CA LEU A 182 13.54 8.94 -0.78
C LEU A 182 13.01 7.79 -1.65
N LEU A 183 13.02 7.94 -2.96
CA LEU A 183 12.67 6.88 -3.92
C LEU A 183 13.70 5.74 -3.90
N TYR A 184 15.00 6.05 -3.88
CA TYR A 184 16.07 5.04 -3.82
C TYR A 184 16.11 4.28 -2.50
N THR A 185 15.69 4.88 -1.40
CA THR A 185 15.65 4.25 -0.08
C THR A 185 14.33 3.55 0.22
N SER A 186 13.30 3.75 -0.61
CA SER A 186 12.04 3.03 -0.49
C SER A 186 12.25 1.54 -0.81
N PRO A 187 11.98 0.62 0.14
CA PRO A 187 12.19 -0.79 -0.12
C PRO A 187 11.28 -1.27 -1.26
N SER A 188 11.84 -2.01 -2.20
CA SER A 188 11.03 -2.70 -3.19
C SER A 188 10.05 -3.65 -2.51
N PRO A 189 8.80 -3.78 -2.98
CA PRO A 189 7.87 -4.78 -2.46
C PRO A 189 8.44 -6.20 -2.48
N ARG A 190 9.34 -6.49 -3.41
CA ARG A 190 10.01 -7.79 -3.55
C ARG A 190 11.08 -7.99 -2.48
N ASP A 191 11.77 -6.93 -2.07
CA ASP A 191 12.90 -6.98 -1.13
C ASP A 191 12.46 -6.89 0.34
N CYS A 192 11.26 -6.42 0.63
CA CYS A 192 10.71 -6.29 1.99
C CYS A 192 10.69 -7.59 2.81
N LEU A 193 10.88 -8.73 2.16
CA LEU A 193 11.00 -10.02 2.83
C LEU A 193 12.43 -10.38 3.20
N LEU A 194 13.43 -9.69 2.64
CA LEU A 194 14.85 -9.97 2.86
C LEU A 194 15.43 -9.13 4.00
N SER A 195 14.76 -8.05 4.42
CA SER A 195 15.17 -7.29 5.60
C SER A 195 14.85 -8.09 6.87
N ARG A 196 15.89 -8.56 7.50
CA ARG A 196 15.89 -9.27 8.80
C ARG A 196 15.44 -8.35 9.94
#